data_be3a9b23181379a905e9ce4220d185fe
#
_entry.id   be3a9b23181379a905e9ce4220d185fe
#
_cell.length_a   1.000
_cell.length_b   1.000
_cell.length_c   1.000
_cell.angle_alpha   90.00
_cell.angle_beta   90.00
_cell.angle_gamma   90.00
#
_symmetry.space_group_name_H-M   'P 1'
#
loop_
_entity.id
_entity.type
_entity.pdbx_description
1 polymer ?
#
loop_
_entity_poly.entity_id
_entity_poly.type
_entity_poly.pdbx_seq_one_letter_code
_entity_poly.pdbx_strand_id
1 'polypeptide(L)'
;DFCLSRGLGDVYKRQVLYLLDGDSFFHSVVGFTRFFSSSKTSNLPPCIVVAVLNTDRTRDFTPTCSAARRDGTICPYDKPAGGGAEQFYRFLIEELRLEVENKVPANGTNFLVGHSYAGLFTLQTLSNHPESFDSYIAIDPSLWWDRGVFLQQAAKNVYQKDFSGKHLYVAFATRQRPAIKLIQFSLADSLKNKIIPEMKNKHLHVIYKKFPDEVHGTIALPAIFDGLKSLFHSTISTKEAT
;
A
#
# COMPACT_ATOMS: atom_id res chain seq x y z
N ASP A 1 -14.67 0.67 -11.74
CA ASP A 1 -14.15 1.77 -12.60
C ASP A 1 -12.72 2.08 -12.22
N PHE A 2 -11.90 2.42 -13.20
CA PHE A 2 -10.54 2.86 -13.03
C PHE A 2 -10.18 3.96 -14.02
N CYS A 3 -9.24 4.84 -13.66
CA CYS A 3 -8.74 5.90 -14.51
C CYS A 3 -7.24 5.71 -14.77
N LEU A 4 -6.82 5.90 -16.02
CA LEU A 4 -5.42 5.76 -16.46
C LEU A 4 -4.79 7.11 -16.76
N SER A 5 -3.60 7.36 -16.25
CA SER A 5 -2.74 8.44 -16.75
C SER A 5 -1.82 7.90 -17.83
N ARG A 6 -1.90 8.46 -19.05
CA ARG A 6 -0.91 8.22 -20.09
C ARG A 6 0.19 9.28 -19.99
N GLY A 7 1.42 8.87 -19.75
CA GLY A 7 2.59 9.76 -19.87
C GLY A 7 3.00 9.96 -21.34
N LEU A 8 3.81 10.97 -21.62
CA LEU A 8 4.32 11.30 -22.97
C LEU A 8 5.21 10.17 -23.52
N GLY A 9 4.88 9.64 -24.70
CA GLY A 9 5.70 8.75 -25.51
C GLY A 9 5.34 7.25 -25.42
N ASP A 10 4.86 6.69 -26.53
CA ASP A 10 4.38 5.28 -26.61
C ASP A 10 5.49 4.23 -26.82
N VAL A 11 6.77 4.59 -26.72
CA VAL A 11 7.89 3.73 -27.14
C VAL A 11 8.50 2.91 -25.98
N TYR A 12 8.33 3.31 -24.74
CA TYR A 12 8.96 2.64 -23.60
C TYR A 12 7.94 1.95 -22.68
N LYS A 13 8.20 0.68 -22.38
CA LYS A 13 7.46 -0.04 -21.34
C LYS A 13 7.67 0.62 -19.98
N ARG A 14 6.59 0.79 -19.22
CA ARG A 14 6.56 1.55 -17.97
C ARG A 14 6.09 0.71 -16.81
N GLN A 15 6.55 1.03 -15.63
CA GLN A 15 6.01 0.47 -14.39
C GLN A 15 4.58 0.98 -14.13
N VAL A 16 3.79 0.17 -13.44
CA VAL A 16 2.38 0.45 -13.16
C VAL A 16 2.19 0.68 -11.67
N LEU A 17 1.54 1.78 -11.32
CA LEU A 17 1.19 2.15 -9.97
C LEU A 17 -0.32 1.95 -9.77
N TYR A 18 -0.72 0.93 -9.05
CA TYR A 18 -2.10 0.71 -8.63
C TYR A 18 -2.38 1.54 -7.37
N LEU A 19 -3.14 2.62 -7.54
CA LEU A 19 -3.47 3.60 -6.51
C LEU A 19 -4.87 3.33 -5.99
N LEU A 20 -4.96 2.77 -4.79
CA LEU A 20 -6.22 2.59 -4.08
C LEU A 20 -6.77 3.95 -3.60
N ASP A 21 -8.07 4.04 -3.38
CA ASP A 21 -8.76 5.32 -3.14
C ASP A 21 -8.45 6.36 -4.22
N GLY A 22 -8.49 5.91 -5.48
CA GLY A 22 -8.06 6.69 -6.63
C GLY A 22 -8.83 7.99 -6.83
N ASP A 23 -10.10 8.04 -6.47
CA ASP A 23 -10.94 9.24 -6.47
C ASP A 23 -10.34 10.38 -5.62
N SER A 24 -9.71 10.03 -4.51
CA SER A 24 -9.10 11.00 -3.58
C SER A 24 -7.70 11.45 -3.99
N PHE A 25 -6.90 10.58 -4.62
CA PHE A 25 -5.46 10.83 -4.74
C PHE A 25 -4.94 10.93 -6.18
N PHE A 26 -5.71 10.50 -7.18
CA PHE A 26 -5.25 10.35 -8.57
C PHE A 26 -4.57 11.60 -9.14
N HIS A 27 -5.24 12.75 -9.07
CA HIS A 27 -4.71 13.99 -9.67
C HIS A 27 -3.38 14.42 -9.04
N SER A 28 -3.27 14.32 -7.73
CA SER A 28 -2.04 14.67 -7.00
C SER A 28 -0.90 13.72 -7.35
N VAL A 29 -1.16 12.41 -7.39
CA VAL A 29 -0.15 11.40 -7.70
C VAL A 29 0.30 11.50 -9.15
N VAL A 30 -0.61 11.72 -10.10
CA VAL A 30 -0.27 11.98 -11.51
C VAL A 30 0.56 13.26 -11.64
N GLY A 31 0.23 14.33 -10.91
CA GLY A 31 1.03 15.56 -10.88
C GLY A 31 2.47 15.28 -10.41
N PHE A 32 2.63 14.54 -9.32
CA PHE A 32 3.96 14.16 -8.81
C PHE A 32 4.76 13.33 -9.81
N THR A 33 4.18 12.26 -10.31
CA THR A 33 4.89 11.34 -11.20
C THR A 33 5.31 12.01 -12.49
N ARG A 34 4.46 12.88 -13.06
CA ARG A 34 4.80 13.68 -14.24
C ARG A 34 5.92 14.69 -13.96
N PHE A 35 5.83 15.44 -12.87
CA PHE A 35 6.85 16.41 -12.49
C PHE A 35 8.22 15.75 -12.33
N PHE A 36 8.27 14.63 -11.59
CA PHE A 36 9.54 13.94 -11.34
C PHE A 36 10.09 13.21 -12.56
N SER A 37 9.24 12.64 -13.41
CA SER A 37 9.72 11.99 -14.64
C SER A 37 10.20 12.99 -15.71
N SER A 38 9.75 14.24 -15.66
CA SER A 38 10.20 15.31 -16.57
C SER A 38 11.44 16.06 -16.07
N SER A 39 11.77 15.95 -14.78
CA SER A 39 12.91 16.66 -14.19
C SER A 39 14.22 15.93 -14.48
N LYS A 40 15.19 16.64 -15.04
CA LYS A 40 16.55 16.12 -15.30
C LYS A 40 17.31 15.72 -14.02
N THR A 41 16.82 16.12 -12.86
CA THR A 41 17.47 15.90 -11.55
C THR A 41 16.81 14.82 -10.71
N SER A 42 15.61 14.34 -11.07
CA SER A 42 14.85 13.44 -10.22
C SER A 42 15.05 11.96 -10.53
N ASN A 43 15.50 11.61 -11.72
CA ASN A 43 15.72 10.24 -12.20
C ASN A 43 14.55 9.26 -11.94
N LEU A 44 13.32 9.78 -11.68
CA LEU A 44 12.16 8.92 -11.54
C LEU A 44 11.69 8.46 -12.91
N PRO A 45 11.63 7.14 -13.15
CA PRO A 45 11.15 6.66 -14.43
C PRO A 45 9.66 6.99 -14.61
N PRO A 46 9.22 7.24 -15.84
CA PRO A 46 7.81 7.43 -16.12
C PRO A 46 7.00 6.22 -15.66
N CYS A 47 5.88 6.46 -14.98
CA CYS A 47 4.98 5.41 -14.56
C CYS A 47 3.55 5.65 -15.06
N ILE A 48 2.79 4.56 -15.17
CA ILE A 48 1.36 4.56 -15.44
C ILE A 48 0.67 4.53 -14.09
N VAL A 49 -0.22 5.49 -13.81
CA VAL A 49 -1.04 5.48 -12.60
C VAL A 49 -2.41 4.94 -12.94
N VAL A 50 -2.78 3.86 -12.26
CA VAL A 50 -4.10 3.23 -12.32
C VAL A 50 -4.86 3.61 -11.05
N ALA A 51 -5.83 4.50 -11.17
CA ALA A 51 -6.71 4.86 -10.07
C ALA A 51 -7.75 3.76 -9.87
N VAL A 52 -7.72 3.08 -8.75
CA VAL A 52 -8.69 2.03 -8.41
C VAL A 52 -9.76 2.65 -7.52
N LEU A 53 -11.00 2.60 -8.01
CA LEU A 53 -12.18 3.11 -7.30
C LEU A 53 -12.89 1.97 -6.57
N ASN A 54 -13.53 2.27 -5.45
CA ASN A 54 -14.26 1.28 -4.66
C ASN A 54 -15.77 1.47 -4.77
N THR A 55 -16.50 0.37 -4.76
CA THR A 55 -17.95 0.37 -4.57
C THR A 55 -18.32 0.28 -3.10
N ASP A 56 -17.57 -0.48 -2.33
CA ASP A 56 -17.68 -0.59 -0.87
C ASP A 56 -16.28 -0.70 -0.27
N ARG A 57 -15.74 0.43 0.15
CA ARG A 57 -14.39 0.56 0.65
C ARG A 57 -14.10 -0.29 1.89
N THR A 58 -15.07 -0.40 2.78
CA THR A 58 -14.90 -1.21 4.01
C THR A 58 -14.85 -2.68 3.68
N ARG A 59 -15.76 -3.17 2.84
CA ARG A 59 -15.76 -4.55 2.35
C ARG A 59 -14.45 -4.88 1.65
N ASP A 60 -14.07 -4.05 0.69
CA ASP A 60 -12.99 -4.35 -0.26
C ASP A 60 -11.59 -4.33 0.38
N PHE A 61 -11.39 -3.53 1.46
CA PHE A 61 -10.06 -3.34 2.04
C PHE A 61 -9.84 -4.02 3.40
N THR A 62 -10.82 -4.74 3.92
CA THR A 62 -10.67 -5.35 5.25
C THR A 62 -10.71 -6.87 5.20
N PRO A 63 -9.83 -7.55 6.00
CA PRO A 63 -9.66 -9.01 5.94
C PRO A 63 -10.82 -9.82 6.50
N THR A 64 -11.57 -9.23 7.42
CA THR A 64 -12.62 -9.92 8.19
C THR A 64 -13.86 -9.06 8.30
N CYS A 65 -15.01 -9.69 8.45
CA CYS A 65 -16.25 -9.01 8.81
C CYS A 65 -16.23 -8.72 10.32
N SER A 66 -16.31 -7.45 10.72
CA SER A 66 -16.20 -7.05 12.12
C SER A 66 -17.11 -5.87 12.46
N ALA A 67 -17.60 -5.85 13.70
CA ALA A 67 -18.29 -4.72 14.32
C ALA A 67 -17.39 -4.02 15.38
N ALA A 68 -16.12 -4.43 15.49
CA ALA A 68 -15.20 -3.82 16.43
C ALA A 68 -14.82 -2.40 16.02
N ARG A 69 -14.99 -1.46 16.92
CA ARG A 69 -14.57 -0.07 16.76
C ARG A 69 -13.04 0.06 16.87
N ARG A 70 -12.54 1.23 16.55
CA ARG A 70 -11.11 1.53 16.56
C ARG A 70 -10.45 1.33 17.93
N ASP A 71 -11.19 1.49 19.01
CA ASP A 71 -10.74 1.26 20.39
C ASP A 71 -10.90 -0.20 20.85
N GLY A 72 -11.36 -1.09 19.95
CA GLY A 72 -11.59 -2.52 20.22
C GLY A 72 -12.91 -2.82 20.91
N THR A 73 -13.75 -1.81 21.21
CA THR A 73 -15.09 -2.01 21.77
C THR A 73 -16.05 -2.51 20.69
N ILE A 74 -17.13 -3.18 21.10
CA ILE A 74 -18.24 -3.57 20.25
C ILE A 74 -19.50 -2.90 20.81
N CYS A 75 -20.16 -2.12 19.96
CA CYS A 75 -21.49 -1.62 20.29
C CYS A 75 -22.55 -2.64 19.80
N PRO A 76 -23.52 -3.03 20.63
CA PRO A 76 -24.56 -3.99 20.23
C PRO A 76 -25.40 -3.56 19.02
N TYR A 77 -25.41 -2.26 18.73
CA TYR A 77 -26.15 -1.69 17.61
C TYR A 77 -25.32 -1.56 16.32
N ASP A 78 -23.99 -1.78 16.39
CA ASP A 78 -23.13 -1.71 15.22
C ASP A 78 -23.27 -2.99 14.40
N LYS A 79 -23.57 -2.85 13.11
CA LYS A 79 -23.61 -3.99 12.19
C LYS A 79 -22.19 -4.37 11.77
N PRO A 80 -21.86 -5.66 11.74
CA PRO A 80 -20.60 -6.12 11.17
C PRO A 80 -20.47 -5.69 9.70
N ALA A 81 -19.27 -5.28 9.32
CA ALA A 81 -18.96 -4.87 7.94
C ALA A 81 -17.57 -5.39 7.54
N GLY A 82 -17.25 -5.37 6.26
CA GLY A 82 -15.94 -5.78 5.76
C GLY A 82 -15.84 -7.26 5.38
N GLY A 83 -14.62 -7.76 5.26
CA GLY A 83 -14.31 -9.17 5.00
C GLY A 83 -14.20 -9.59 3.54
N GLY A 84 -14.19 -8.63 2.60
CA GLY A 84 -14.10 -8.91 1.16
C GLY A 84 -12.70 -8.71 0.54
N ALA A 85 -11.68 -8.48 1.36
CA ALA A 85 -10.34 -8.15 0.86
C ALA A 85 -9.76 -9.21 -0.08
N GLU A 86 -9.98 -10.50 0.17
CA GLU A 86 -9.48 -11.57 -0.70
C GLU A 86 -10.21 -11.56 -2.06
N GLN A 87 -11.50 -11.28 -2.08
CA GLN A 87 -12.25 -11.17 -3.33
C GLN A 87 -11.81 -9.94 -4.13
N PHE A 88 -11.56 -8.82 -3.45
CA PHE A 88 -11.04 -7.62 -4.09
C PHE A 88 -9.63 -7.81 -4.62
N TYR A 89 -8.77 -8.53 -3.90
CA TYR A 89 -7.45 -8.95 -4.40
C TYR A 89 -7.57 -9.73 -5.71
N ARG A 90 -8.46 -10.72 -5.78
CA ARG A 90 -8.68 -11.48 -7.03
C ARG A 90 -9.11 -10.58 -8.18
N PHE A 91 -10.04 -9.68 -7.95
CA PHE A 91 -10.42 -8.68 -8.95
C PHE A 91 -9.22 -7.87 -9.45
N LEU A 92 -8.33 -7.41 -8.54
CA LEU A 92 -7.14 -6.66 -8.93
C LEU A 92 -6.20 -7.47 -9.83
N ILE A 93 -6.03 -8.76 -9.56
CA ILE A 93 -5.03 -9.61 -10.25
C ILE A 93 -5.62 -10.29 -11.47
N GLU A 94 -6.82 -10.83 -11.37
CA GLU A 94 -7.41 -11.68 -12.41
C GLU A 94 -8.17 -10.88 -13.47
N GLU A 95 -8.64 -9.66 -13.14
CA GLU A 95 -9.42 -8.83 -14.05
C GLU A 95 -8.70 -7.51 -14.37
N LEU A 96 -8.49 -6.65 -13.37
CA LEU A 96 -7.96 -5.30 -13.59
C LEU A 96 -6.55 -5.30 -14.17
N ARG A 97 -5.66 -6.14 -13.65
CA ARG A 97 -4.27 -6.20 -14.16
C ARG A 97 -4.23 -6.62 -15.63
N LEU A 98 -4.98 -7.65 -16.00
CA LEU A 98 -5.03 -8.11 -17.39
C LEU A 98 -5.56 -7.01 -18.31
N GLU A 99 -6.58 -6.29 -17.87
CA GLU A 99 -7.15 -5.19 -18.64
C GLU A 99 -6.16 -4.03 -18.81
N VAL A 100 -5.39 -3.71 -17.75
CA VAL A 100 -4.33 -2.69 -17.80
C VAL A 100 -3.21 -3.11 -18.74
N GLU A 101 -2.70 -4.32 -18.62
CA GLU A 101 -1.60 -4.85 -19.46
C GLU A 101 -1.97 -4.90 -20.94
N ASN A 102 -3.24 -5.15 -21.25
CA ASN A 102 -3.75 -5.12 -22.63
C ASN A 102 -3.88 -3.70 -23.21
N LYS A 103 -4.05 -2.67 -22.35
CA LYS A 103 -4.30 -1.29 -22.79
C LYS A 103 -3.08 -0.39 -22.78
N VAL A 104 -2.05 -0.75 -22.04
CA VAL A 104 -0.88 0.13 -21.87
C VAL A 104 0.44 -0.66 -21.92
N PRO A 105 1.54 -0.03 -22.40
CA PRO A 105 2.85 -0.68 -22.48
C PRO A 105 3.48 -0.81 -21.08
N ALA A 106 3.06 -1.81 -20.30
CA ALA A 106 3.61 -2.14 -19.00
C ALA A 106 4.94 -2.90 -19.13
N ASN A 107 5.88 -2.68 -18.17
CA ASN A 107 7.18 -3.36 -18.12
C ASN A 107 7.23 -4.55 -17.14
N GLY A 108 6.09 -4.89 -16.54
CA GLY A 108 5.96 -5.95 -15.55
C GLY A 108 6.26 -5.52 -14.10
N THR A 109 6.78 -4.31 -13.87
CA THR A 109 7.00 -3.80 -12.51
C THR A 109 5.74 -3.12 -11.98
N ASN A 110 5.22 -3.61 -10.86
CA ASN A 110 3.93 -3.20 -10.32
C ASN A 110 4.06 -2.71 -8.87
N PHE A 111 3.41 -1.58 -8.57
CA PHE A 111 3.32 -0.98 -7.23
C PHE A 111 1.87 -1.03 -6.75
N LEU A 112 1.68 -1.33 -5.46
CA LEU A 112 0.40 -1.19 -4.78
C LEU A 112 0.50 -0.10 -3.71
N VAL A 113 -0.37 0.90 -3.78
CA VAL A 113 -0.36 2.06 -2.88
C VAL A 113 -1.71 2.22 -2.18
N GLY A 114 -1.70 2.28 -0.85
CA GLY A 114 -2.91 2.46 -0.07
C GLY A 114 -2.71 3.23 1.23
N HIS A 115 -3.75 3.96 1.63
CA HIS A 115 -3.83 4.70 2.89
C HIS A 115 -4.97 4.16 3.77
N SER A 116 -4.77 4.11 5.08
CA SER A 116 -5.81 3.72 6.04
C SER A 116 -6.27 2.25 5.85
N TYR A 117 -7.54 1.98 5.52
CA TYR A 117 -8.02 0.64 5.16
C TYR A 117 -7.31 0.10 3.92
N ALA A 118 -7.09 0.95 2.91
CA ALA A 118 -6.29 0.57 1.74
C ALA A 118 -4.83 0.28 2.11
N GLY A 119 -4.27 0.95 3.11
CA GLY A 119 -2.95 0.64 3.68
C GLY A 119 -2.93 -0.73 4.40
N LEU A 120 -4.01 -1.07 5.10
CA LEU A 120 -4.19 -2.41 5.69
C LEU A 120 -4.28 -3.47 4.60
N PHE A 121 -5.07 -3.24 3.56
CA PHE A 121 -5.17 -4.12 2.40
C PHE A 121 -3.81 -4.31 1.71
N THR A 122 -3.03 -3.24 1.55
CA THR A 122 -1.68 -3.30 0.98
C THR A 122 -0.74 -4.21 1.78
N LEU A 123 -0.75 -4.10 3.11
CA LEU A 123 0.02 -4.99 4.00
C LEU A 123 -0.48 -6.43 3.96
N GLN A 124 -1.79 -6.62 3.89
CA GLN A 124 -2.39 -7.96 3.79
C GLN A 124 -2.01 -8.63 2.47
N THR A 125 -2.07 -7.89 1.35
CA THR A 125 -1.64 -8.39 0.04
C THR A 125 -0.17 -8.80 0.08
N LEU A 126 0.72 -7.99 0.63
CA LEU A 126 2.11 -8.36 0.82
C LEU A 126 2.28 -9.63 1.67
N SER A 127 1.53 -9.75 2.77
CA SER A 127 1.64 -10.90 3.68
C SER A 127 1.13 -12.20 3.08
N ASN A 128 0.04 -12.14 2.30
CA ASN A 128 -0.62 -13.33 1.77
C ASN A 128 -0.13 -13.70 0.37
N HIS A 129 0.16 -12.70 -0.46
CA HIS A 129 0.45 -12.80 -1.89
C HIS A 129 1.64 -11.90 -2.28
N PRO A 130 2.84 -12.11 -1.69
CA PRO A 130 4.01 -11.25 -1.94
C PRO A 130 4.43 -11.23 -3.41
N GLU A 131 4.14 -12.28 -4.16
CA GLU A 131 4.45 -12.41 -5.58
C GLU A 131 3.70 -11.40 -6.47
N SER A 132 2.58 -10.85 -5.99
CA SER A 132 1.65 -10.10 -6.84
C SER A 132 2.13 -8.71 -7.22
N PHE A 133 2.92 -8.06 -6.40
CA PHE A 133 3.51 -6.75 -6.69
C PHE A 133 5.00 -6.75 -6.34
N ASP A 134 5.74 -5.80 -6.91
CA ASP A 134 7.18 -5.66 -6.62
C ASP A 134 7.41 -4.69 -5.46
N SER A 135 6.53 -3.71 -5.33
CA SER A 135 6.62 -2.68 -4.29
C SER A 135 5.25 -2.37 -3.67
N TYR A 136 5.27 -2.19 -2.36
CA TYR A 136 4.10 -1.94 -1.53
C TYR A 136 4.28 -0.65 -0.74
N ILE A 137 3.34 0.28 -0.84
CA ILE A 137 3.34 1.54 -0.10
C ILE A 137 2.11 1.56 0.80
N ALA A 138 2.29 1.27 2.08
CA ALA A 138 1.24 1.22 3.09
C ALA A 138 1.33 2.44 4.01
N ILE A 139 0.33 3.33 3.95
CA ILE A 139 0.34 4.59 4.66
C ILE A 139 -0.70 4.58 5.77
N ASP A 140 -0.24 4.81 6.98
CA ASP A 140 -1.01 4.85 8.25
C ASP A 140 -2.09 3.75 8.30
N PRO A 141 -1.67 2.48 8.04
CA PRO A 141 -2.57 1.36 7.87
C PRO A 141 -3.46 1.16 9.09
N SER A 142 -4.73 0.84 8.87
CA SER A 142 -5.73 0.63 9.92
C SER A 142 -5.52 -0.71 10.65
N LEU A 143 -4.36 -0.87 11.30
CA LEU A 143 -3.97 -2.11 11.99
C LEU A 143 -4.92 -2.51 13.12
N TRP A 144 -5.73 -1.56 13.61
CA TRP A 144 -6.73 -1.76 14.65
C TRP A 144 -7.94 -2.57 14.21
N TRP A 145 -8.16 -2.73 12.88
CA TRP A 145 -9.30 -3.46 12.35
C TRP A 145 -9.41 -4.84 13.00
N ASP A 146 -10.64 -5.16 13.44
CA ASP A 146 -10.96 -6.42 14.10
C ASP A 146 -9.92 -6.79 15.18
N ARG A 147 -9.65 -5.83 16.07
CA ARG A 147 -8.71 -5.98 17.20
C ARG A 147 -7.29 -6.38 16.79
N GLY A 148 -6.85 -5.94 15.62
CA GLY A 148 -5.51 -6.22 15.12
C GLY A 148 -5.34 -7.62 14.51
N VAL A 149 -6.40 -8.20 13.98
CA VAL A 149 -6.40 -9.55 13.37
C VAL A 149 -5.30 -9.72 12.31
N PHE A 150 -5.01 -8.68 11.53
CA PHE A 150 -3.94 -8.70 10.53
C PHE A 150 -2.59 -9.12 11.13
N LEU A 151 -2.20 -8.57 12.29
CA LEU A 151 -0.90 -8.89 12.90
C LEU A 151 -0.79 -10.36 13.30
N GLN A 152 -1.90 -10.97 13.73
CA GLN A 152 -1.96 -12.39 14.06
C GLN A 152 -1.84 -13.27 12.82
N GLN A 153 -2.48 -12.87 11.72
CA GLN A 153 -2.41 -13.56 10.44
C GLN A 153 -1.01 -13.44 9.82
N ALA A 154 -0.45 -12.23 9.78
CA ALA A 154 0.88 -11.97 9.24
C ALA A 154 1.99 -12.74 9.99
N ALA A 155 1.87 -12.86 11.32
CA ALA A 155 2.81 -13.64 12.13
C ALA A 155 2.82 -15.14 11.76
N LYS A 156 1.71 -15.68 11.27
CA LYS A 156 1.65 -17.07 10.78
C LYS A 156 2.17 -17.19 9.36
N ASN A 157 1.80 -16.25 8.50
CA ASN A 157 2.08 -16.30 7.06
C ASN A 157 3.55 -16.07 6.74
N VAL A 158 4.26 -15.23 7.52
CA VAL A 158 5.64 -14.85 7.27
C VAL A 158 6.60 -16.05 7.14
N TYR A 159 6.34 -17.12 7.88
CA TYR A 159 7.19 -18.32 7.83
C TYR A 159 7.01 -19.15 6.55
N GLN A 160 5.88 -18.98 5.86
CA GLN A 160 5.50 -19.77 4.68
C GLN A 160 5.75 -19.02 3.36
N LYS A 161 6.17 -17.76 3.42
CA LYS A 161 6.31 -16.89 2.25
C LYS A 161 7.76 -16.50 2.02
N ASP A 162 8.10 -16.25 0.76
CA ASP A 162 9.35 -15.63 0.33
C ASP A 162 9.06 -14.20 -0.13
N PHE A 163 9.86 -13.24 0.34
CA PHE A 163 9.75 -11.83 0.00
C PHE A 163 10.93 -11.34 -0.83
N SER A 164 11.71 -12.26 -1.43
CA SER A 164 12.87 -11.91 -2.24
C SER A 164 12.51 -10.96 -3.37
N GLY A 165 13.27 -9.87 -3.50
CA GLY A 165 13.04 -8.83 -4.50
C GLY A 165 11.80 -7.96 -4.26
N LYS A 166 11.15 -8.07 -3.08
CA LYS A 166 10.00 -7.26 -2.72
C LYS A 166 10.40 -6.08 -1.83
N HIS A 167 9.69 -4.97 -2.00
CA HIS A 167 9.95 -3.72 -1.30
C HIS A 167 8.70 -3.25 -0.56
N LEU A 168 8.84 -2.91 0.71
CA LEU A 168 7.81 -2.31 1.53
C LEU A 168 8.24 -0.93 2.00
N TYR A 169 7.44 0.08 1.68
CA TYR A 169 7.45 1.35 2.36
C TYR A 169 6.23 1.42 3.28
N VAL A 170 6.45 1.60 4.58
CA VAL A 170 5.37 1.76 5.55
C VAL A 170 5.57 3.04 6.37
N ALA A 171 4.53 3.88 6.44
CA ALA A 171 4.56 5.17 7.10
C ALA A 171 3.45 5.33 8.13
N PHE A 172 3.73 6.03 9.22
CA PHE A 172 2.78 6.31 10.29
C PHE A 172 2.78 7.79 10.66
N ALA A 173 1.57 8.37 10.76
CA ALA A 173 1.35 9.66 11.38
C ALA A 173 1.52 9.54 12.90
N THR A 174 2.29 10.45 13.51
CA THR A 174 2.53 10.37 14.95
C THR A 174 1.90 11.50 15.75
N ARG A 175 1.30 12.51 15.09
CA ARG A 175 0.50 13.56 15.72
C ARG A 175 -0.96 13.13 15.89
N GLN A 176 -1.24 12.17 16.76
CA GLN A 176 -2.56 11.60 17.00
C GLN A 176 -3.17 12.08 18.32
N ARG A 177 -4.52 12.03 18.44
CA ARG A 177 -5.20 12.25 19.72
C ARG A 177 -4.79 11.16 20.74
N PRO A 178 -4.64 11.48 22.06
CA PRO A 178 -4.08 10.57 23.05
C PRO A 178 -4.73 9.18 23.11
N ALA A 179 -6.05 9.10 23.10
CA ALA A 179 -6.78 7.82 23.16
C ALA A 179 -6.54 6.90 21.97
N ILE A 180 -6.43 7.48 20.76
CA ILE A 180 -6.17 6.74 19.51
C ILE A 180 -4.68 6.39 19.41
N LYS A 181 -3.84 7.29 19.92
CA LYS A 181 -2.38 7.21 19.89
C LYS A 181 -1.87 5.91 20.51
N LEU A 182 -2.41 5.54 21.68
CA LEU A 182 -1.92 4.39 22.43
C LEU A 182 -2.10 3.07 21.68
N ILE A 183 -3.30 2.82 21.11
CA ILE A 183 -3.62 1.60 20.39
C ILE A 183 -2.87 1.55 19.05
N GLN A 184 -2.90 2.65 18.29
CA GLN A 184 -2.22 2.72 16.99
C GLN A 184 -0.72 2.49 17.13
N PHE A 185 -0.07 3.09 18.14
CA PHE A 185 1.36 2.91 18.34
C PHE A 185 1.73 1.52 18.82
N SER A 186 0.95 0.93 19.72
CA SER A 186 1.17 -0.46 20.16
C SER A 186 1.12 -1.44 18.98
N LEU A 187 0.15 -1.26 18.07
CA LEU A 187 0.04 -2.11 16.88
C LEU A 187 1.13 -1.82 15.85
N ALA A 188 1.47 -0.55 15.63
CA ALA A 188 2.58 -0.15 14.77
C ALA A 188 3.94 -0.65 15.30
N ASP A 189 4.16 -0.61 16.61
CA ASP A 189 5.35 -1.16 17.24
C ASP A 189 5.37 -2.69 17.17
N SER A 190 4.22 -3.35 17.27
CA SER A 190 4.12 -4.81 17.05
C SER A 190 4.46 -5.19 15.60
N LEU A 191 3.97 -4.44 14.62
CA LEU A 191 4.36 -4.61 13.23
C LEU A 191 5.86 -4.42 13.05
N LYS A 192 6.41 -3.31 13.56
CA LYS A 192 7.82 -2.94 13.42
C LYS A 192 8.77 -3.93 14.08
N ASN A 193 8.45 -4.38 15.29
CA ASN A 193 9.38 -5.12 16.14
C ASN A 193 9.20 -6.63 16.09
N LYS A 194 8.05 -7.11 15.58
CA LYS A 194 7.75 -8.55 15.52
C LYS A 194 7.59 -9.08 14.10
N ILE A 195 6.85 -8.38 13.24
CA ILE A 195 6.51 -8.89 11.89
C ILE A 195 7.57 -8.49 10.87
N ILE A 196 7.93 -7.21 10.81
CA ILE A 196 8.91 -6.71 9.83
C ILE A 196 10.27 -7.42 9.96
N PRO A 197 10.85 -7.70 11.14
CA PRO A 197 12.10 -8.44 11.23
C PRO A 197 12.02 -9.83 10.60
N GLU A 198 10.94 -10.56 10.81
CA GLU A 198 10.73 -11.87 10.20
C GLU A 198 10.61 -11.79 8.66
N MET A 199 9.89 -10.78 8.15
CA MET A 199 9.83 -10.53 6.71
C MET A 199 11.20 -10.17 6.13
N LYS A 200 12.02 -9.39 6.84
CA LYS A 200 13.40 -9.07 6.46
C LYS A 200 14.30 -10.32 6.43
N ASN A 201 14.14 -11.23 7.37
CA ASN A 201 14.82 -12.53 7.38
C ASN A 201 14.45 -13.38 6.15
N LYS A 202 13.33 -13.06 5.49
CA LYS A 202 12.87 -13.64 4.23
C LYS A 202 13.10 -12.69 3.04
N HIS A 203 14.12 -11.84 3.12
CA HIS A 203 14.63 -10.96 2.07
C HIS A 203 13.73 -9.77 1.67
N LEU A 204 12.74 -9.36 2.47
CA LEU A 204 11.98 -8.14 2.23
C LEU A 204 12.84 -6.90 2.47
N HIS A 205 12.88 -6.01 1.49
CA HIS A 205 13.41 -4.65 1.70
C HIS A 205 12.35 -3.75 2.34
N VAL A 206 12.68 -3.15 3.50
CA VAL A 206 11.70 -2.34 4.26
C VAL A 206 12.23 -0.96 4.58
N ILE A 207 11.42 0.05 4.25
CA ILE A 207 11.56 1.43 4.70
C ILE A 207 10.40 1.73 5.65
N TYR A 208 10.73 2.01 6.91
CA TYR A 208 9.77 2.39 7.94
C TYR A 208 9.94 3.87 8.30
N LYS A 209 8.87 4.66 8.15
CA LYS A 209 8.90 6.11 8.38
C LYS A 209 7.87 6.55 9.42
N LYS A 210 8.22 7.59 10.18
CA LYS A 210 7.31 8.32 11.06
C LYS A 210 7.20 9.75 10.59
N PHE A 211 5.97 10.27 10.56
CA PHE A 211 5.65 11.64 10.18
C PHE A 211 5.14 12.39 11.42
N PRO A 212 6.02 13.12 12.13
CA PRO A 212 5.68 13.72 13.42
C PRO A 212 4.70 14.89 13.32
N ASP A 213 4.68 15.55 12.17
CA ASP A 213 3.84 16.72 11.94
C ASP A 213 2.48 16.38 11.32
N GLU A 214 2.29 15.10 10.93
CA GLU A 214 1.10 14.63 10.27
C GLU A 214 0.13 13.93 11.22
N VAL A 215 -1.16 14.05 10.89
CA VAL A 215 -2.26 13.25 11.45
C VAL A 215 -2.77 12.28 10.40
N HIS A 216 -3.62 11.33 10.80
CA HIS A 216 -4.19 10.32 9.90
C HIS A 216 -4.75 10.89 8.58
N GLY A 217 -5.44 12.02 8.64
CA GLY A 217 -6.08 12.62 7.46
C GLY A 217 -5.12 13.42 6.56
N THR A 218 -3.93 13.80 7.04
CA THR A 218 -3.00 14.65 6.27
C THR A 218 -1.77 13.91 5.76
N ILE A 219 -1.45 12.75 6.34
CA ILE A 219 -0.24 11.99 5.99
C ILE A 219 -0.25 11.42 4.57
N ALA A 220 -1.43 11.19 3.97
CA ALA A 220 -1.55 10.42 2.74
C ALA A 220 -0.62 10.93 1.63
N LEU A 221 -0.78 12.17 1.17
CA LEU A 221 0.00 12.72 0.06
C LEU A 221 1.49 12.87 0.37
N PRO A 222 1.92 13.45 1.52
CA PRO A 222 3.35 13.52 1.87
C PRO A 222 4.03 12.15 1.91
N ALA A 223 3.34 11.12 2.43
CA ALA A 223 3.91 9.78 2.54
C ALA A 223 3.87 9.00 1.21
N ILE A 224 2.85 9.20 0.34
CA ILE A 224 2.87 8.66 -1.03
C ILE A 224 4.09 9.20 -1.77
N PHE A 225 4.29 10.49 -1.70
CA PHE A 225 5.40 11.17 -2.34
C PHE A 225 6.77 10.67 -1.85
N ASP A 226 6.99 10.63 -0.53
CA ASP A 226 8.25 10.14 0.06
C ASP A 226 8.46 8.64 -0.25
N GLY A 227 7.39 7.84 -0.23
CA GLY A 227 7.43 6.41 -0.55
C GLY A 227 7.82 6.14 -2.00
N LEU A 228 7.19 6.82 -2.94
CA LEU A 228 7.54 6.71 -4.36
C LEU A 228 8.99 7.11 -4.60
N LYS A 229 9.41 8.26 -4.09
CA LYS A 229 10.79 8.71 -4.21
C LYS A 229 11.79 7.71 -3.63
N SER A 230 11.50 7.17 -2.44
CA SER A 230 12.39 6.24 -1.75
C SER A 230 12.52 4.90 -2.47
N LEU A 231 11.42 4.35 -3.00
CA LEU A 231 11.43 3.05 -3.68
C LEU A 231 11.98 3.13 -5.10
N PHE A 232 11.73 4.22 -5.84
CA PHE A 232 12.29 4.38 -7.17
C PHE A 232 13.83 4.47 -7.14
N HIS A 233 14.41 5.10 -6.14
CA HIS A 233 15.87 5.13 -5.99
C HIS A 233 16.46 3.77 -5.66
N SER A 234 15.79 2.93 -4.86
CA SER A 234 16.29 1.60 -4.50
C SER A 234 16.26 0.61 -5.65
N THR A 235 15.26 0.70 -6.53
CA THR A 235 15.13 -0.19 -7.72
C THR A 235 16.16 0.10 -8.82
N ILE A 236 16.71 1.30 -8.90
CA ILE A 236 17.76 1.65 -9.85
C ILE A 236 19.10 1.06 -9.40
N SER A 237 19.44 1.18 -8.12
CA SER A 237 20.71 0.69 -7.57
C SER A 237 20.89 -0.83 -7.66
N THR A 238 19.80 -1.60 -7.64
CA THR A 238 19.85 -3.06 -7.79
C THR A 238 20.00 -3.53 -9.24
N LYS A 239 19.59 -2.72 -10.22
CA LYS A 239 19.74 -3.05 -11.66
C LYS A 239 21.10 -2.65 -12.24
N GLU A 240 21.84 -1.76 -11.59
CA GLU A 240 23.21 -1.39 -11.99
C GLU A 240 24.28 -2.31 -11.37
N ALA A 241 23.90 -3.18 -10.43
CA ALA A 241 24.77 -4.12 -9.73
C ALA A 241 24.68 -5.56 -10.26
N THR A 242 23.88 -5.82 -11.29
CA THR A 242 23.75 -7.11 -12.00
C THR A 242 24.12 -6.96 -13.47
#